data_f611045d13c50868f6f911567c3e4716
#
_entry.id   f611045d13c50868f6f911567c3e4716
#
_cell.length_a   1.000
_cell.length_b   1.000
_cell.length_c   1.000
_cell.angle_alpha   90.00
_cell.angle_beta   90.00
_cell.angle_gamma   90.00
#
_symmetry.space_group_name_H-M   'P 1'
#
loop_
_entity.id
_entity.type
_entity.pdbx_description
1 polymer ?
#
loop_
_entity_poly.entity_id
_entity_poly.type
_entity_poly.pdbx_seq_one_letter_code
_entity_poly.pdbx_strand_id
1 'polypeptide(L)'
;MQRYKAVFTLSLLLVALSMAGCSSTPLQPYSTDVTPLMLAPAIQSEDQDDRGRFREIFCTVLEARKTTLPDPLGCDEALTRIGAEPAGNGVAVNLGPAQRRLRLVFVPGLGWDCFADWLGQFESTYNHLRSLGYEMTILNIDGLSSSQHNAGLIRDAILSLPEAREPDILAVGYSKGMVDLLNAITEYPEIQSRIVAVASLAGAVGGSPLAYQATADQLELMQYFPGAACESTGDEALIDLYPDTRKKWLSRHPLPQQIPFYSLITFPQPERISWILKNSYNKLAQVDPRNDSQLIFYDQFIPGSKLVAYLNADHLAIALPIDEKHRLISALFVNENTFPRDALYEALMRYIEEETGSEQTRKTP
;
A
#
# COMPACT_ATOMS: atom_id res chain seq x y z
N MET A 1 21.05 5.12 33.04
CA MET A 1 20.43 5.85 31.94
C MET A 1 21.40 6.19 30.80
N GLN A 2 22.60 6.72 31.01
CA GLN A 2 23.54 7.05 29.91
C GLN A 2 24.08 5.84 29.13
N ARG A 3 24.30 4.69 29.77
CA ARG A 3 24.79 3.47 29.10
C ARG A 3 23.74 2.87 28.14
N TYR A 4 22.46 2.94 28.43
CA TYR A 4 21.40 2.46 27.57
C TYR A 4 21.21 3.33 26.29
N LYS A 5 21.41 4.66 26.42
CA LYS A 5 21.36 5.57 25.27
C LYS A 5 22.51 5.32 24.29
N ALA A 6 23.71 5.00 24.78
CA ALA A 6 24.87 4.72 23.94
C ALA A 6 24.73 3.38 23.20
N VAL A 7 24.15 2.36 23.84
CA VAL A 7 23.88 1.05 23.20
C VAL A 7 22.79 1.21 22.15
N PHE A 8 21.74 1.98 22.45
CA PHE A 8 20.63 2.22 21.52
C PHE A 8 21.09 2.98 20.26
N THR A 9 21.93 4.02 20.41
CA THR A 9 22.51 4.75 19.27
C THR A 9 23.46 3.88 18.46
N LEU A 10 24.22 3.00 19.09
CA LEU A 10 25.15 2.11 18.41
C LEU A 10 24.41 1.01 17.65
N SER A 11 23.31 0.48 18.17
CA SER A 11 22.45 -0.50 17.50
C SER A 11 21.72 0.11 16.30
N LEU A 12 21.21 1.34 16.41
CA LEU A 12 20.61 2.06 15.29
C LEU A 12 21.63 2.34 14.16
N LEU A 13 22.87 2.69 14.51
CA LEU A 13 23.95 2.88 13.53
C LEU A 13 24.32 1.55 12.83
N LEU A 14 24.34 0.44 13.56
CA LEU A 14 24.63 -0.87 13.00
C LEU A 14 23.53 -1.38 12.05
N VAL A 15 22.26 -1.14 12.39
CA VAL A 15 21.12 -1.47 11.49
C VAL A 15 21.12 -0.58 10.26
N ALA A 16 21.41 0.72 10.39
CA ALA A 16 21.54 1.62 9.26
C ALA A 16 22.73 1.26 8.36
N LEU A 17 23.84 0.78 8.93
CA LEU A 17 25.01 0.33 8.15
C LEU A 17 24.76 -1.05 7.46
N SER A 18 23.97 -1.92 8.04
CA SER A 18 23.63 -3.21 7.40
C SER A 18 22.64 -3.05 6.24
N MET A 19 21.77 -2.03 6.30
CA MET A 19 20.88 -1.69 5.18
C MET A 19 21.63 -0.98 4.02
N ALA A 20 22.79 -0.40 4.29
CA ALA A 20 23.69 0.15 3.27
C ALA A 20 24.57 -0.93 2.60
N GLY A 21 24.16 -2.20 2.69
CA GLY A 21 24.88 -3.34 2.10
C GLY A 21 25.26 -3.07 0.65
N CYS A 22 26.56 -2.91 0.42
CA CYS A 22 27.17 -2.67 -0.88
C CYS A 22 27.06 -3.89 -1.80
N SER A 23 25.85 -4.19 -2.27
CA SER A 23 25.72 -5.04 -3.44
C SER A 23 25.80 -4.14 -4.67
N SER A 24 26.95 -4.16 -5.32
CA SER A 24 27.21 -3.44 -6.56
C SER A 24 26.64 -4.14 -7.80
N THR A 25 25.93 -5.24 -7.63
CA THR A 25 25.39 -5.98 -8.76
C THR A 25 24.16 -5.21 -9.29
N PRO A 26 24.20 -4.74 -10.54
CA PRO A 26 23.05 -4.08 -11.13
C PRO A 26 21.87 -5.05 -11.22
N LEU A 27 20.65 -4.53 -11.05
CA LEU A 27 19.44 -5.30 -11.31
C LEU A 27 19.42 -5.70 -12.79
N GLN A 28 19.12 -6.97 -13.04
CA GLN A 28 18.86 -7.42 -14.42
C GLN A 28 17.49 -6.89 -14.82
N PRO A 29 17.36 -6.23 -16.00
CA PRO A 29 16.05 -5.91 -16.52
C PRO A 29 15.21 -7.19 -16.65
N TYR A 30 13.93 -7.12 -16.36
CA TYR A 30 13.05 -8.22 -16.72
C TYR A 30 13.16 -8.50 -18.22
N SER A 31 12.94 -9.75 -18.60
CA SER A 31 12.65 -10.04 -20.00
C SER A 31 11.49 -9.16 -20.45
N THR A 32 11.74 -8.29 -21.41
CA THR A 32 10.77 -7.35 -21.96
C THR A 32 9.65 -8.06 -22.73
N ASP A 33 9.70 -9.38 -22.82
CA ASP A 33 8.84 -10.17 -23.69
C ASP A 33 7.38 -10.24 -23.25
N VAL A 34 6.99 -9.70 -22.10
CA VAL A 34 5.61 -9.94 -21.61
C VAL A 34 4.91 -8.75 -21.00
N THR A 35 5.49 -7.60 -20.69
CA THR A 35 4.83 -6.80 -19.68
C THR A 35 4.25 -5.45 -20.07
N PRO A 36 4.88 -4.58 -20.80
CA PRO A 36 4.25 -3.28 -21.10
C PRO A 36 3.01 -3.38 -21.97
N LEU A 37 2.95 -4.39 -22.82
CA LEU A 37 1.87 -4.55 -23.82
C LEU A 37 0.56 -5.09 -23.24
N MET A 38 0.59 -5.80 -22.10
CA MET A 38 -0.65 -6.33 -21.49
C MET A 38 -1.31 -5.37 -20.49
N LEU A 39 -0.53 -4.52 -19.86
CA LEU A 39 -1.05 -3.53 -18.90
C LEU A 39 -1.42 -2.19 -19.56
N ALA A 40 -0.66 -1.77 -20.58
CA ALA A 40 -0.90 -0.50 -21.25
C ALA A 40 -2.30 -0.39 -21.91
N PRO A 41 -2.84 -1.40 -22.61
CA PRO A 41 -4.20 -1.32 -23.15
C PRO A 41 -5.29 -1.27 -22.07
N ALA A 42 -5.10 -1.98 -20.95
CA ALA A 42 -6.05 -1.97 -19.85
C ALA A 42 -6.04 -0.62 -19.10
N ILE A 43 -4.87 0.00 -18.95
CA ILE A 43 -4.70 1.32 -18.34
C ILE A 43 -5.25 2.44 -19.25
N GLN A 44 -5.28 2.22 -20.55
CA GLN A 44 -5.72 3.21 -21.56
C GLN A 44 -7.22 3.14 -21.87
N SER A 45 -7.95 2.14 -21.37
CA SER A 45 -9.40 2.12 -21.51
C SER A 45 -10.02 3.17 -20.57
N GLU A 46 -10.87 4.04 -21.10
CA GLU A 46 -11.56 5.08 -20.31
C GLU A 46 -12.32 4.49 -19.12
N ASP A 47 -12.84 3.28 -19.26
CA ASP A 47 -13.58 2.57 -18.20
C ASP A 47 -12.71 2.05 -17.04
N GLN A 48 -11.38 2.11 -17.18
CA GLN A 48 -10.44 1.61 -16.16
C GLN A 48 -9.52 2.70 -15.58
N ASP A 49 -9.63 3.93 -16.04
CA ASP A 49 -8.87 5.07 -15.52
C ASP A 49 -9.80 6.08 -14.86
N ASP A 50 -9.85 6.05 -13.56
CA ASP A 50 -10.74 6.90 -12.75
C ASP A 50 -9.97 7.95 -11.91
N ARG A 51 -8.73 8.23 -12.30
CA ARG A 51 -7.85 9.19 -11.62
C ARG A 51 -8.49 10.58 -11.50
N GLY A 52 -9.23 11.01 -12.50
CA GLY A 52 -9.89 12.32 -12.49
C GLY A 52 -10.91 12.43 -11.38
N ARG A 53 -11.80 11.43 -11.23
CA ARG A 53 -12.79 11.45 -10.15
C ARG A 53 -12.16 11.35 -8.78
N PHE A 54 -11.20 10.45 -8.61
CA PHE A 54 -10.49 10.34 -7.33
C PHE A 54 -9.78 11.65 -6.96
N ARG A 55 -9.13 12.31 -7.93
CA ARG A 55 -8.49 13.60 -7.71
C ARG A 55 -9.49 14.66 -7.25
N GLU A 56 -10.68 14.75 -7.85
CA GLU A 56 -11.73 15.67 -7.40
C GLU A 56 -12.07 15.43 -5.92
N ILE A 57 -12.28 14.16 -5.54
CA ILE A 57 -12.59 13.79 -4.16
C ILE A 57 -11.43 14.14 -3.23
N PHE A 58 -10.22 13.69 -3.56
CA PHE A 58 -9.03 13.89 -2.72
C PHE A 58 -8.70 15.39 -2.53
N CYS A 59 -8.72 16.18 -3.62
CA CYS A 59 -8.46 17.61 -3.53
C CYS A 59 -9.53 18.34 -2.69
N THR A 60 -10.79 17.91 -2.82
CA THR A 60 -11.89 18.49 -2.02
C THR A 60 -11.72 18.16 -0.54
N VAL A 61 -11.35 16.93 -0.21
CA VAL A 61 -11.05 16.52 1.17
C VAL A 61 -9.88 17.33 1.72
N LEU A 62 -8.75 17.40 1.00
CA LEU A 62 -7.58 18.19 1.42
C LEU A 62 -7.92 19.63 1.72
N GLU A 63 -8.61 20.31 0.82
CA GLU A 63 -8.99 21.71 1.03
C GLU A 63 -9.93 21.88 2.24
N ALA A 64 -10.89 20.99 2.40
CA ALA A 64 -11.83 21.04 3.52
C ALA A 64 -11.18 20.72 4.88
N ARG A 65 -10.12 19.91 4.90
CA ARG A 65 -9.47 19.42 6.13
C ARG A 65 -8.11 20.06 6.41
N LYS A 66 -7.64 20.98 5.58
CA LYS A 66 -6.28 21.58 5.66
C LYS A 66 -5.89 22.17 7.01
N THR A 67 -6.86 22.55 7.84
CA THR A 67 -6.63 23.11 9.18
C THR A 67 -6.68 22.07 10.29
N THR A 68 -7.12 20.87 10.01
CA THR A 68 -7.40 19.82 11.00
C THR A 68 -6.57 18.56 10.81
N LEU A 69 -6.10 18.29 9.60
CA LEU A 69 -5.24 17.13 9.32
C LEU A 69 -3.76 17.51 9.37
N PRO A 70 -2.90 16.59 9.82
CA PRO A 70 -1.47 16.74 9.68
C PRO A 70 -1.06 16.72 8.20
N ASP A 71 0.13 17.21 7.90
CA ASP A 71 0.76 17.17 6.58
C ASP A 71 0.00 17.87 5.45
N PRO A 72 0.02 19.20 5.40
CA PRO A 72 -0.73 19.99 4.44
C PRO A 72 -0.01 20.09 3.09
N LEU A 73 0.21 18.97 2.40
CA LEU A 73 0.62 19.02 0.99
C LEU A 73 -0.53 19.46 0.11
N GLY A 74 -0.22 20.27 -0.90
CA GLY A 74 -1.19 20.61 -1.93
C GLY A 74 -1.61 19.38 -2.77
N CYS A 75 -2.80 19.43 -3.34
CA CYS A 75 -3.31 18.33 -4.14
C CYS A 75 -2.37 17.94 -5.30
N ASP A 76 -1.84 18.92 -6.03
CA ASP A 76 -0.93 18.68 -7.15
C ASP A 76 0.49 18.28 -6.69
N GLU A 77 0.82 18.47 -5.42
CA GLU A 77 2.05 17.95 -4.81
C GLU A 77 1.88 16.50 -4.36
N ALA A 78 0.71 16.13 -3.87
CA ALA A 78 0.41 14.78 -3.37
C ALA A 78 0.10 13.79 -4.50
N LEU A 79 -0.47 14.24 -5.61
CA LEU A 79 -0.85 13.40 -6.74
C LEU A 79 -0.03 13.71 -7.99
N THR A 80 0.65 12.68 -8.50
CA THR A 80 1.39 12.78 -9.78
C THR A 80 0.43 12.73 -10.96
N ARG A 81 0.71 13.56 -11.99
CA ARG A 81 0.03 13.49 -13.29
C ARG A 81 0.94 12.85 -14.32
N ILE A 82 0.48 11.81 -14.97
CA ILE A 82 1.14 11.20 -16.14
C ILE A 82 0.13 11.06 -17.27
N GLY A 83 0.56 11.50 -18.44
CA GLY A 83 -0.26 11.43 -19.65
C GLY A 83 -1.56 12.24 -19.54
N ALA A 84 -2.53 11.90 -20.38
CA ALA A 84 -3.87 12.44 -20.29
C ALA A 84 -4.59 11.77 -19.12
N GLU A 85 -4.82 12.54 -18.05
CA GLU A 85 -5.68 12.11 -16.95
C GLU A 85 -7.14 12.39 -17.36
N PRO A 86 -8.07 11.44 -17.21
CA PRO A 86 -9.48 11.68 -17.50
C PRO A 86 -10.00 12.85 -16.68
N ALA A 87 -10.99 13.54 -17.19
CA ALA A 87 -11.71 14.53 -16.39
C ALA A 87 -12.50 13.80 -15.30
N GLY A 88 -12.68 14.45 -14.15
CA GLY A 88 -13.64 13.98 -13.15
C GLY A 88 -15.09 14.15 -13.64
N ASN A 89 -16.03 13.65 -12.87
CA ASN A 89 -17.46 13.71 -13.23
C ASN A 89 -18.15 15.02 -12.81
N GLY A 90 -17.45 15.90 -12.07
CA GLY A 90 -17.97 17.19 -11.60
C GLY A 90 -19.06 17.08 -10.52
N VAL A 91 -19.36 15.89 -10.03
CA VAL A 91 -20.34 15.71 -8.96
C VAL A 91 -19.78 16.22 -7.64
N ALA A 92 -20.57 17.02 -6.91
CA ALA A 92 -20.15 17.54 -5.63
C ALA A 92 -19.80 16.42 -4.64
N VAL A 93 -18.62 16.54 -4.01
CA VAL A 93 -18.15 15.57 -3.02
C VAL A 93 -18.91 15.75 -1.72
N ASN A 94 -19.50 14.67 -1.22
CA ASN A 94 -20.12 14.69 0.09
C ASN A 94 -19.08 14.59 1.19
N LEU A 95 -18.88 15.64 1.95
CA LEU A 95 -17.95 15.71 3.10
C LEU A 95 -18.61 15.42 4.45
N GLY A 96 -19.89 15.08 4.45
CA GLY A 96 -20.65 14.71 5.64
C GLY A 96 -20.23 13.34 6.21
N PRO A 97 -20.95 12.85 7.23
CA PRO A 97 -20.76 11.49 7.75
C PRO A 97 -20.94 10.43 6.67
N ALA A 98 -20.36 9.26 6.91
CA ALA A 98 -20.52 8.07 6.07
C ALA A 98 -22.02 7.81 5.78
N GLN A 99 -22.35 7.54 4.53
CA GLN A 99 -23.73 7.29 4.09
C GLN A 99 -24.11 5.81 4.20
N ARG A 100 -23.11 4.95 4.27
CA ARG A 100 -23.27 3.52 4.49
C ARG A 100 -22.21 3.00 5.45
N ARG A 101 -22.48 1.85 6.04
CA ARG A 101 -21.46 1.16 6.82
C ARG A 101 -20.37 0.66 5.87
N LEU A 102 -19.16 1.17 6.05
CA LEU A 102 -17.94 0.66 5.41
C LEU A 102 -16.87 0.47 6.46
N ARG A 103 -16.16 -0.64 6.33
CA ARG A 103 -15.00 -0.98 7.14
C ARG A 103 -13.78 -1.12 6.26
N LEU A 104 -12.76 -0.31 6.52
CA LEU A 104 -11.45 -0.47 5.94
C LEU A 104 -10.71 -1.58 6.70
N VAL A 105 -10.37 -2.67 6.01
CA VAL A 105 -9.51 -3.73 6.52
C VAL A 105 -8.16 -3.59 5.84
N PHE A 106 -7.15 -3.18 6.62
CA PHE A 106 -5.80 -2.95 6.14
C PHE A 106 -4.93 -4.19 6.35
N VAL A 107 -4.34 -4.69 5.27
CA VAL A 107 -3.39 -5.80 5.27
C VAL A 107 -1.99 -5.24 5.11
N PRO A 108 -1.16 -5.25 6.16
CA PRO A 108 0.16 -4.62 6.17
C PRO A 108 1.18 -5.36 5.31
N GLY A 109 2.31 -4.69 5.03
CA GLY A 109 3.39 -5.22 4.21
C GLY A 109 4.45 -6.02 4.98
N LEU A 110 5.54 -6.34 4.27
CA LEU A 110 6.68 -7.08 4.79
C LEU A 110 7.25 -6.47 6.07
N GLY A 111 7.40 -7.28 7.12
CA GLY A 111 8.04 -6.89 8.38
C GLY A 111 7.27 -5.84 9.19
N TRP A 112 6.01 -5.59 8.88
CA TRP A 112 5.20 -4.62 9.64
C TRP A 112 5.14 -4.94 11.14
N ASP A 113 4.90 -6.18 11.50
CA ASP A 113 4.84 -6.70 12.86
C ASP A 113 6.17 -6.56 13.61
N CYS A 114 7.29 -6.53 12.91
CA CYS A 114 8.60 -6.24 13.50
C CYS A 114 8.70 -4.81 14.04
N PHE A 115 7.93 -3.89 13.49
CA PHE A 115 8.01 -2.46 13.79
C PHE A 115 6.70 -1.85 14.29
N ALA A 116 5.64 -2.65 14.47
CA ALA A 116 4.29 -2.19 14.77
C ALA A 116 4.23 -1.26 15.98
N ASP A 117 4.89 -1.63 17.10
CA ASP A 117 4.93 -0.82 18.32
C ASP A 117 5.70 0.50 18.12
N TRP A 118 6.68 0.49 17.24
CA TRP A 118 7.52 1.64 16.95
C TRP A 118 6.86 2.60 15.95
N LEU A 119 6.19 2.07 14.93
CA LEU A 119 5.61 2.88 13.84
C LEU A 119 4.36 3.67 14.27
N GLY A 120 3.67 3.23 15.33
CA GLY A 120 2.37 3.81 15.71
C GLY A 120 1.27 3.45 14.71
N GLN A 121 0.27 2.80 15.22
CA GLN A 121 -0.76 2.09 14.45
C GLN A 121 -1.79 3.04 13.80
N PHE A 122 -1.41 3.92 12.84
CA PHE A 122 -2.39 4.78 12.14
C PHE A 122 -3.39 5.49 13.09
N GLU A 123 -2.95 5.88 14.28
CA GLU A 123 -3.87 6.41 15.30
C GLU A 123 -4.63 7.64 14.79
N SER A 124 -3.94 8.53 14.06
CA SER A 124 -4.55 9.69 13.43
C SER A 124 -5.61 9.27 12.41
N THR A 125 -5.24 8.41 11.45
CA THR A 125 -6.15 7.92 10.40
C THR A 125 -7.34 7.18 10.99
N TYR A 126 -7.10 6.31 11.99
CA TYR A 126 -8.16 5.57 12.67
C TYR A 126 -9.18 6.53 13.32
N ASN A 127 -8.70 7.49 14.11
CA ASN A 127 -9.57 8.47 14.79
C ASN A 127 -10.29 9.36 13.78
N HIS A 128 -9.61 9.76 12.71
CA HIS A 128 -10.20 10.56 11.65
C HIS A 128 -11.35 9.82 10.95
N LEU A 129 -11.12 8.61 10.45
CA LEU A 129 -12.14 7.80 9.78
C LEU A 129 -13.31 7.49 10.70
N ARG A 130 -13.03 7.16 11.96
CA ARG A 130 -14.07 6.90 12.96
C ARG A 130 -14.94 8.13 13.24
N SER A 131 -14.36 9.32 13.25
CA SER A 131 -15.10 10.56 13.42
C SER A 131 -16.11 10.83 12.30
N LEU A 132 -15.85 10.26 11.11
CA LEU A 132 -16.73 10.32 9.94
C LEU A 132 -17.75 9.18 9.90
N GLY A 133 -17.67 8.20 10.80
CA GLY A 133 -18.58 7.04 10.85
C GLY A 133 -18.08 5.80 10.11
N TYR A 134 -16.83 5.82 9.60
CA TYR A 134 -16.19 4.62 9.04
C TYR A 134 -15.52 3.80 10.13
N GLU A 135 -15.41 2.50 9.90
CA GLU A 135 -14.63 1.61 10.75
C GLU A 135 -13.27 1.31 10.09
N MET A 136 -12.22 1.10 10.89
CA MET A 136 -10.91 0.66 10.40
C MET A 136 -10.39 -0.50 11.26
N THR A 137 -9.77 -1.47 10.63
CA THR A 137 -9.09 -2.59 11.29
C THR A 137 -7.78 -2.86 10.56
N ILE A 138 -6.68 -2.91 11.30
CA ILE A 138 -5.40 -3.37 10.76
C ILE A 138 -5.28 -4.84 11.16
N LEU A 139 -5.03 -5.70 10.17
CA LEU A 139 -4.88 -7.13 10.44
C LEU A 139 -3.52 -7.42 11.06
N ASN A 140 -3.53 -8.30 12.03
CA ASN A 140 -2.31 -8.88 12.57
C ASN A 140 -1.98 -10.11 11.71
N ILE A 141 -0.91 -9.99 10.90
CA ILE A 141 -0.40 -11.06 10.05
C ILE A 141 1.11 -11.19 10.28
N ASP A 142 1.68 -12.32 9.92
CA ASP A 142 3.10 -12.59 10.10
C ASP A 142 3.87 -12.00 8.91
N GLY A 143 4.36 -10.77 9.04
CA GLY A 143 4.93 -9.99 7.94
C GLY A 143 6.14 -10.64 7.26
N LEU A 144 6.87 -11.54 7.95
CA LEU A 144 8.02 -12.27 7.42
C LEU A 144 7.69 -13.70 6.95
N SER A 145 6.43 -14.10 6.99
CA SER A 145 5.96 -15.42 6.54
C SER A 145 5.51 -15.43 5.09
N SER A 146 5.25 -16.64 4.55
CA SER A 146 4.75 -16.81 3.19
C SER A 146 3.36 -16.20 3.00
N SER A 147 3.06 -15.82 1.76
CA SER A 147 1.73 -15.28 1.41
C SER A 147 0.63 -16.33 1.54
N GLN A 148 0.95 -17.61 1.42
CA GLN A 148 -0.02 -18.68 1.65
C GLN A 148 -0.37 -18.81 3.13
N HIS A 149 0.61 -18.73 4.04
CA HIS A 149 0.36 -18.71 5.48
C HIS A 149 -0.52 -17.52 5.86
N ASN A 150 -0.14 -16.31 5.39
CA ASN A 150 -0.88 -15.08 5.68
C ASN A 150 -2.29 -15.08 5.08
N ALA A 151 -2.50 -15.74 3.95
CA ALA A 151 -3.85 -15.91 3.38
C ALA A 151 -4.82 -16.59 4.37
N GLY A 152 -4.35 -17.61 5.10
CA GLY A 152 -5.12 -18.24 6.17
C GLY A 152 -5.45 -17.29 7.32
N LEU A 153 -4.47 -16.50 7.78
CA LEU A 153 -4.67 -15.49 8.83
C LEU A 153 -5.67 -14.41 8.40
N ILE A 154 -5.57 -13.94 7.16
CA ILE A 154 -6.50 -12.94 6.58
C ILE A 154 -7.92 -13.49 6.54
N ARG A 155 -8.10 -14.75 6.05
CA ARG A 155 -9.41 -15.42 6.07
C ARG A 155 -10.01 -15.44 7.46
N ASP A 156 -9.26 -15.94 8.45
CA ASP A 156 -9.75 -16.09 9.81
C ASP A 156 -10.07 -14.73 10.45
N ALA A 157 -9.24 -13.73 10.19
CA ALA A 157 -9.47 -12.37 10.64
C ALA A 157 -10.75 -11.78 10.03
N ILE A 158 -10.95 -11.89 8.71
CA ILE A 158 -12.16 -11.39 8.03
C ILE A 158 -13.40 -12.11 8.56
N LEU A 159 -13.37 -13.43 8.74
CA LEU A 159 -14.50 -14.20 9.24
C LEU A 159 -14.82 -13.90 10.71
N SER A 160 -13.83 -13.49 11.50
CA SER A 160 -14.03 -13.09 12.91
C SER A 160 -14.69 -11.72 13.07
N LEU A 161 -14.67 -10.87 12.04
CA LEU A 161 -15.31 -9.55 12.10
C LEU A 161 -16.84 -9.70 12.19
N PRO A 162 -17.54 -8.76 12.87
CA PRO A 162 -18.99 -8.77 12.91
C PRO A 162 -19.60 -8.78 11.51
N GLU A 163 -20.54 -9.69 11.30
CA GLU A 163 -21.22 -9.84 10.02
C GLU A 163 -22.18 -8.67 9.76
N ALA A 164 -22.19 -8.20 8.53
CA ALA A 164 -23.14 -7.21 8.03
C ALA A 164 -24.15 -7.87 7.08
N ARG A 165 -25.31 -7.22 6.88
CA ARG A 165 -26.34 -7.72 5.95
C ARG A 165 -25.88 -7.70 4.49
N GLU A 166 -25.00 -6.77 4.16
CA GLU A 166 -24.42 -6.58 2.83
C GLU A 166 -22.90 -6.51 2.96
N PRO A 167 -22.14 -6.77 1.88
CA PRO A 167 -20.70 -6.60 1.90
C PRO A 167 -20.32 -5.19 2.36
N ASP A 168 -19.49 -5.09 3.39
CA ASP A 168 -19.11 -3.81 4.01
C ASP A 168 -17.59 -3.61 4.13
N ILE A 169 -16.78 -4.58 3.68
CA ILE A 169 -15.34 -4.55 3.81
C ILE A 169 -14.69 -3.96 2.54
N LEU A 170 -14.03 -2.82 2.68
CA LEU A 170 -12.98 -2.40 1.76
C LEU A 170 -11.66 -3.01 2.25
N ALA A 171 -11.15 -4.02 1.53
CA ALA A 171 -9.88 -4.64 1.85
C ALA A 171 -8.74 -3.88 1.14
N VAL A 172 -7.81 -3.33 1.90
CA VAL A 172 -6.66 -2.56 1.39
C VAL A 172 -5.39 -3.35 1.65
N GLY A 173 -4.71 -3.77 0.59
CA GLY A 173 -3.41 -4.41 0.69
C GLY A 173 -2.28 -3.42 0.44
N TYR A 174 -1.35 -3.30 1.37
CA TYR A 174 -0.15 -2.49 1.23
C TYR A 174 1.08 -3.36 0.98
N SER A 175 1.87 -3.02 -0.05
CA SER A 175 3.14 -3.72 -0.33
C SER A 175 2.94 -5.24 -0.47
N LYS A 176 3.69 -6.07 0.26
CA LYS A 176 3.50 -7.53 0.34
C LYS A 176 2.09 -7.91 0.81
N GLY A 177 1.46 -7.11 1.69
CA GLY A 177 0.09 -7.37 2.13
C GLY A 177 -0.94 -7.44 1.00
N MET A 178 -0.67 -6.81 -0.15
CA MET A 178 -1.50 -7.00 -1.34
C MET A 178 -1.33 -8.39 -1.95
N VAL A 179 -0.11 -8.93 -1.92
CA VAL A 179 0.16 -10.32 -2.36
C VAL A 179 -0.60 -11.30 -1.47
N ASP A 180 -0.50 -11.11 -0.15
CA ASP A 180 -1.16 -11.94 0.85
C ASP A 180 -2.70 -11.89 0.70
N LEU A 181 -3.25 -10.69 0.49
CA LEU A 181 -4.68 -10.48 0.28
C LEU A 181 -5.19 -11.14 -1.01
N LEU A 182 -4.43 -11.04 -2.12
CA LEU A 182 -4.80 -11.71 -3.37
C LEU A 182 -4.82 -13.23 -3.21
N ASN A 183 -3.85 -13.80 -2.47
CA ASN A 183 -3.87 -15.22 -2.12
C ASN A 183 -5.12 -15.56 -1.30
N ALA A 184 -5.43 -14.78 -0.26
CA ALA A 184 -6.60 -15.02 0.58
C ALA A 184 -7.91 -15.02 -0.22
N ILE A 185 -8.10 -14.03 -1.09
CA ILE A 185 -9.33 -13.89 -1.89
C ILE A 185 -9.49 -15.04 -2.89
N THR A 186 -8.40 -15.54 -3.45
CA THR A 186 -8.45 -16.62 -4.46
C THR A 186 -8.55 -17.99 -3.83
N GLU A 187 -7.90 -18.23 -2.68
CA GLU A 187 -7.91 -19.52 -2.00
C GLU A 187 -9.15 -19.75 -1.13
N TYR A 188 -9.75 -18.67 -0.60
CA TYR A 188 -10.86 -18.74 0.36
C TYR A 188 -12.10 -17.99 -0.15
N PRO A 189 -12.89 -18.60 -1.07
CA PRO A 189 -14.08 -17.94 -1.65
C PRO A 189 -15.12 -17.49 -0.62
N GLU A 190 -15.14 -18.11 0.58
CA GLU A 190 -16.09 -17.79 1.65
C GLU A 190 -15.94 -16.35 2.18
N ILE A 191 -14.77 -15.73 2.07
CA ILE A 191 -14.58 -14.33 2.48
C ILE A 191 -15.08 -13.34 1.43
N GLN A 192 -15.22 -13.76 0.17
CA GLN A 192 -15.54 -12.86 -0.95
C GLN A 192 -16.89 -12.16 -0.75
N SER A 193 -17.88 -12.85 -0.16
CA SER A 193 -19.20 -12.29 0.11
C SER A 193 -19.19 -11.16 1.14
N ARG A 194 -18.11 -10.99 1.89
CA ARG A 194 -17.91 -9.93 2.88
C ARG A 194 -17.23 -8.68 2.30
N ILE A 195 -16.55 -8.82 1.16
CA ILE A 195 -15.70 -7.80 0.56
C ILE A 195 -16.49 -7.04 -0.50
N VAL A 196 -16.66 -5.74 -0.30
CA VAL A 196 -17.31 -4.85 -1.25
C VAL A 196 -16.35 -4.36 -2.32
N ALA A 197 -15.06 -4.21 -1.98
CA ALA A 197 -14.02 -3.74 -2.87
C ALA A 197 -12.63 -4.13 -2.36
N VAL A 198 -11.66 -4.19 -3.26
CA VAL A 198 -10.25 -4.40 -2.95
C VAL A 198 -9.42 -3.25 -3.51
N ALA A 199 -8.58 -2.63 -2.71
CA ALA A 199 -7.67 -1.59 -3.15
C ALA A 199 -6.21 -1.96 -2.89
N SER A 200 -5.37 -1.82 -3.93
CA SER A 200 -3.92 -1.93 -3.82
C SER A 200 -3.34 -0.56 -3.49
N LEU A 201 -2.62 -0.46 -2.40
CA LEU A 201 -1.85 0.72 -2.01
C LEU A 201 -0.36 0.38 -2.09
N ALA A 202 0.32 0.82 -3.13
CA ALA A 202 1.69 0.41 -3.42
C ALA A 202 1.89 -1.11 -3.30
N GLY A 203 0.94 -1.91 -3.79
CA GLY A 203 0.96 -3.36 -3.63
C GLY A 203 2.03 -4.01 -4.50
N ALA A 204 2.71 -5.03 -3.97
CA ALA A 204 3.75 -5.77 -4.70
C ALA A 204 3.13 -6.82 -5.65
N VAL A 205 2.13 -6.44 -6.43
CA VAL A 205 1.33 -7.34 -7.28
C VAL A 205 2.19 -8.10 -8.27
N GLY A 206 3.07 -7.38 -8.98
CA GLY A 206 4.05 -7.93 -9.92
C GLY A 206 5.37 -8.35 -9.26
N GLY A 207 5.52 -8.13 -7.95
CA GLY A 207 6.77 -8.39 -7.23
C GLY A 207 7.74 -7.22 -7.26
N SER A 208 8.97 -7.48 -6.82
CA SER A 208 10.06 -6.50 -6.84
C SER A 208 11.38 -7.14 -7.29
N PRO A 209 12.11 -6.52 -8.23
CA PRO A 209 13.47 -6.96 -8.56
C PRO A 209 14.42 -6.97 -7.38
N LEU A 210 14.18 -6.13 -6.38
CA LEU A 210 15.00 -6.05 -5.16
C LEU A 210 14.92 -7.34 -4.34
N ALA A 211 13.81 -8.07 -4.42
CA ALA A 211 13.64 -9.33 -3.70
C ALA A 211 14.69 -10.38 -4.07
N TYR A 212 15.19 -10.40 -5.30
CA TYR A 212 16.28 -11.29 -5.70
C TYR A 212 17.62 -10.98 -5.02
N GLN A 213 17.79 -9.78 -4.48
CA GLN A 213 19.03 -9.36 -3.81
C GLN A 213 18.91 -9.40 -2.29
N ALA A 214 17.71 -9.55 -1.77
CA ALA A 214 17.47 -9.70 -0.35
C ALA A 214 17.77 -11.14 0.08
N THR A 215 18.19 -11.30 1.32
CA THR A 215 18.54 -12.62 1.90
C THR A 215 17.69 -12.90 3.12
N ALA A 216 17.51 -14.20 3.44
CA ALA A 216 16.84 -14.63 4.66
C ALA A 216 17.50 -14.03 5.92
N ASP A 217 18.84 -13.96 5.96
CA ASP A 217 19.58 -13.36 7.08
C ASP A 217 19.20 -11.88 7.30
N GLN A 218 18.90 -11.15 6.20
CA GLN A 218 18.45 -9.75 6.32
C GLN A 218 17.03 -9.64 6.91
N LEU A 219 16.16 -10.59 6.60
CA LEU A 219 14.85 -10.68 7.24
C LEU A 219 14.98 -11.08 8.71
N GLU A 220 15.84 -12.04 8.99
CA GLU A 220 16.09 -12.50 10.36
C GLU A 220 16.59 -11.36 11.25
N LEU A 221 17.41 -10.45 10.72
CA LEU A 221 17.87 -9.28 11.46
C LEU A 221 16.73 -8.37 11.94
N MET A 222 15.59 -8.35 11.24
CA MET A 222 14.43 -7.53 11.65
C MET A 222 13.85 -7.99 12.99
N GLN A 223 13.94 -9.29 13.33
CA GLN A 223 13.45 -9.84 14.59
C GLN A 223 14.19 -9.29 15.83
N TYR A 224 15.43 -8.83 15.63
CA TYR A 224 16.26 -8.28 16.72
C TYR A 224 16.06 -6.78 16.91
N PHE A 225 15.14 -6.17 16.17
CA PHE A 225 14.78 -4.77 16.37
C PHE A 225 14.12 -4.62 17.76
N PRO A 226 14.46 -3.58 18.56
CA PRO A 226 13.88 -3.39 19.89
C PRO A 226 12.35 -3.24 19.84
N GLY A 227 11.65 -4.18 20.47
CA GLY A 227 10.17 -4.22 20.44
C GLY A 227 9.57 -5.02 19.28
N ALA A 228 10.40 -5.69 18.45
CA ALA A 228 9.90 -6.54 17.40
C ALA A 228 9.08 -7.72 17.96
N ALA A 229 7.93 -7.97 17.35
CA ALA A 229 7.06 -9.10 17.67
C ALA A 229 6.96 -10.09 16.49
N CYS A 230 7.88 -10.00 15.52
CA CYS A 230 7.91 -10.82 14.33
C CYS A 230 8.85 -12.00 14.45
N GLU A 231 8.54 -13.08 13.73
CA GLU A 231 9.41 -14.25 13.57
C GLU A 231 9.63 -14.49 12.07
N SER A 232 10.88 -14.73 11.67
CA SER A 232 11.20 -15.10 10.29
C SER A 232 11.04 -16.62 10.11
N THR A 233 10.35 -17.01 9.04
CA THR A 233 10.21 -18.41 8.64
C THR A 233 11.19 -18.80 7.51
N GLY A 234 12.19 -17.94 7.25
CA GLY A 234 13.16 -18.16 6.19
C GLY A 234 13.03 -17.19 5.03
N ASP A 235 13.14 -17.67 3.80
CA ASP A 235 13.12 -16.85 2.58
C ASP A 235 11.78 -16.87 1.83
N GLU A 236 10.77 -17.55 2.35
CA GLU A 236 9.47 -17.70 1.69
C GLU A 236 8.81 -16.38 1.36
N ALA A 237 8.86 -15.42 2.29
CA ALA A 237 8.32 -14.08 2.08
C ALA A 237 9.01 -13.34 0.92
N LEU A 238 10.32 -13.58 0.71
CA LEU A 238 11.08 -13.01 -0.42
C LEU A 238 10.74 -13.71 -1.74
N ILE A 239 10.62 -15.04 -1.71
CA ILE A 239 10.25 -15.84 -2.89
C ILE A 239 8.88 -15.40 -3.42
N ASP A 240 7.93 -15.11 -2.55
CA ASP A 240 6.61 -14.60 -2.91
C ASP A 240 6.66 -13.22 -3.60
N LEU A 241 7.73 -12.46 -3.38
CA LEU A 241 7.95 -11.15 -4.00
C LEU A 241 8.82 -11.22 -5.27
N TYR A 242 9.32 -12.39 -5.67
CA TYR A 242 10.05 -12.50 -6.93
C TYR A 242 9.11 -12.23 -8.11
N PRO A 243 9.50 -11.37 -9.06
CA PRO A 243 8.68 -11.06 -10.23
C PRO A 243 8.22 -12.29 -11.01
N ASP A 244 9.09 -13.27 -11.19
CA ASP A 244 8.73 -14.52 -11.89
C ASP A 244 7.71 -15.35 -11.12
N THR A 245 7.82 -15.38 -9.78
CA THR A 245 6.84 -16.03 -8.91
C THR A 245 5.49 -15.34 -9.06
N ARG A 246 5.44 -14.00 -8.99
CA ARG A 246 4.20 -13.24 -9.11
C ARG A 246 3.54 -13.40 -10.47
N LYS A 247 4.32 -13.28 -11.54
CA LYS A 247 3.84 -13.47 -12.91
C LYS A 247 3.23 -14.86 -13.10
N LYS A 248 3.92 -15.90 -12.63
CA LYS A 248 3.42 -17.28 -12.69
C LYS A 248 2.16 -17.46 -11.85
N TRP A 249 2.10 -16.84 -10.66
CA TRP A 249 0.93 -16.89 -9.80
C TRP A 249 -0.27 -16.21 -10.45
N LEU A 250 -0.14 -14.97 -10.91
CA LEU A 250 -1.20 -14.21 -11.58
C LEU A 250 -1.75 -14.93 -12.81
N SER A 251 -0.90 -15.63 -13.58
CA SER A 251 -1.35 -16.38 -14.75
C SER A 251 -2.20 -17.62 -14.43
N ARG A 252 -2.17 -18.10 -13.18
CA ARG A 252 -2.86 -19.31 -12.73
C ARG A 252 -4.05 -19.06 -11.83
N HIS A 253 -4.13 -17.88 -11.25
CA HIS A 253 -5.15 -17.52 -10.26
C HIS A 253 -5.97 -16.32 -10.78
N PRO A 254 -7.00 -16.57 -11.59
CA PRO A 254 -7.89 -15.52 -12.05
C PRO A 254 -8.58 -14.87 -10.86
N LEU A 255 -8.62 -13.54 -10.84
CA LEU A 255 -9.27 -12.80 -9.78
C LEU A 255 -10.81 -12.87 -9.92
N PRO A 256 -11.55 -12.89 -8.81
CA PRO A 256 -13.00 -12.97 -8.82
C PRO A 256 -13.61 -11.70 -9.46
N GLN A 257 -14.37 -11.88 -10.53
CA GLN A 257 -14.96 -10.76 -11.31
C GLN A 257 -16.06 -10.00 -10.57
N GLN A 258 -16.65 -10.59 -9.54
CA GLN A 258 -17.72 -9.97 -8.75
C GLN A 258 -17.21 -8.94 -7.74
N ILE A 259 -15.90 -8.91 -7.47
CA ILE A 259 -15.27 -7.93 -6.59
C ILE A 259 -14.55 -6.89 -7.43
N PRO A 260 -14.89 -5.60 -7.30
CA PRO A 260 -14.15 -4.55 -7.97
C PRO A 260 -12.76 -4.36 -7.34
N PHE A 261 -11.75 -4.22 -8.18
CA PHE A 261 -10.37 -3.98 -7.79
C PHE A 261 -9.92 -2.58 -8.20
N TYR A 262 -9.13 -1.94 -7.33
CA TYR A 262 -8.63 -0.59 -7.50
C TYR A 262 -7.12 -0.54 -7.25
N SER A 263 -6.38 0.26 -8.01
CA SER A 263 -4.94 0.42 -7.85
C SER A 263 -4.57 1.88 -7.58
N LEU A 264 -3.92 2.12 -6.44
CA LEU A 264 -3.26 3.36 -6.08
C LEU A 264 -1.75 3.08 -6.15
N ILE A 265 -1.09 3.73 -7.10
CA ILE A 265 0.29 3.45 -7.48
C ILE A 265 1.19 4.59 -6.99
N THR A 266 2.32 4.25 -6.42
CA THR A 266 3.30 5.19 -5.92
C THR A 266 4.53 5.24 -6.81
N PHE A 267 4.91 6.44 -7.21
CA PHE A 267 6.22 6.77 -7.74
C PHE A 267 6.42 8.29 -7.60
N PRO A 268 7.17 8.70 -6.59
CA PRO A 268 7.39 10.10 -6.32
C PRO A 268 8.37 10.72 -7.33
N GLN A 269 8.40 12.04 -7.33
CA GLN A 269 9.53 12.77 -7.89
C GLN A 269 10.81 12.37 -7.13
N PRO A 270 11.99 12.30 -7.78
CA PRO A 270 13.24 11.83 -7.16
C PRO A 270 13.62 12.59 -5.89
N GLU A 271 13.24 13.86 -5.79
CA GLU A 271 13.50 14.73 -4.64
C GLU A 271 12.72 14.28 -3.41
N ARG A 272 11.57 13.64 -3.60
CA ARG A 272 10.70 13.13 -2.53
C ARG A 272 11.03 11.71 -2.07
N ILE A 273 12.15 11.17 -2.53
CA ILE A 273 12.67 9.89 -2.01
C ILE A 273 13.44 10.16 -0.72
N SER A 274 13.00 9.58 0.37
CA SER A 274 13.70 9.61 1.65
C SER A 274 15.13 9.09 1.55
N TRP A 275 16.03 9.70 2.30
CA TRP A 275 17.46 9.40 2.21
C TRP A 275 17.80 7.92 2.32
N ILE A 276 17.16 7.22 3.27
CA ILE A 276 17.38 5.77 3.48
C ILE A 276 16.96 4.92 2.28
N LEU A 277 16.05 5.42 1.46
CA LEU A 277 15.49 4.72 0.30
C LEU A 277 16.22 5.03 -1.02
N LYS A 278 17.12 6.02 -1.04
CA LYS A 278 17.79 6.46 -2.28
C LYS A 278 18.59 5.37 -2.96
N ASN A 279 19.21 4.46 -2.20
CA ASN A 279 19.98 3.37 -2.79
C ASN A 279 19.10 2.38 -3.55
N SER A 280 17.99 1.95 -2.96
CA SER A 280 17.02 1.06 -3.61
C SER A 280 16.31 1.75 -4.77
N TYR A 281 15.94 3.04 -4.61
CA TYR A 281 15.42 3.85 -5.71
C TYR A 281 16.36 3.87 -6.92
N ASN A 282 17.64 4.16 -6.70
CA ASN A 282 18.65 4.24 -7.77
C ASN A 282 18.86 2.89 -8.46
N LYS A 283 18.78 1.79 -7.73
CA LYS A 283 18.85 0.44 -8.32
C LYS A 283 17.65 0.18 -9.23
N LEU A 284 16.43 0.45 -8.77
CA LEU A 284 15.22 0.27 -9.57
C LEU A 284 15.17 1.24 -10.75
N ALA A 285 15.68 2.46 -10.59
CA ALA A 285 15.72 3.46 -11.65
C ALA A 285 16.61 3.06 -12.86
N GLN A 286 17.47 2.05 -12.71
CA GLN A 286 18.18 1.45 -13.84
C GLN A 286 17.25 0.66 -14.76
N VAL A 287 16.11 0.20 -14.23
CA VAL A 287 15.05 -0.48 -14.97
C VAL A 287 13.98 0.54 -15.41
N ASP A 288 13.38 1.24 -14.45
CA ASP A 288 12.44 2.34 -14.69
C ASP A 288 12.53 3.38 -13.56
N PRO A 289 12.73 4.68 -13.89
CA PRO A 289 12.79 5.73 -12.88
C PRO A 289 11.46 5.96 -12.15
N ARG A 290 10.35 5.46 -12.70
CA ARG A 290 9.04 5.52 -12.05
C ARG A 290 8.92 4.38 -11.05
N ASN A 291 9.52 4.55 -9.90
CA ASN A 291 9.48 3.59 -8.79
C ASN A 291 9.41 4.33 -7.45
N ASP A 292 8.90 3.65 -6.45
CA ASP A 292 8.72 4.18 -5.10
C ASP A 292 9.85 3.78 -4.15
N SER A 293 10.97 3.31 -4.69
CA SER A 293 12.12 2.76 -3.99
C SER A 293 12.02 1.29 -3.56
N GLN A 294 10.87 0.68 -3.63
CA GLN A 294 10.67 -0.76 -3.37
C GLN A 294 10.06 -1.47 -4.58
N LEU A 295 9.19 -0.79 -5.30
CA LEU A 295 8.43 -1.33 -6.42
C LEU A 295 8.51 -0.42 -7.63
N ILE A 296 8.55 -1.00 -8.81
CA ILE A 296 8.37 -0.27 -10.06
C ILE A 296 6.87 -0.01 -10.25
N PHE A 297 6.50 1.14 -10.83
CA PHE A 297 5.10 1.57 -10.89
C PHE A 297 4.16 0.55 -11.54
N TYR A 298 4.59 -0.12 -12.62
CA TYR A 298 3.76 -1.10 -13.31
C TYR A 298 3.60 -2.42 -12.55
N ASP A 299 4.51 -2.74 -11.60
CA ASP A 299 4.41 -3.93 -10.76
C ASP A 299 3.43 -3.76 -9.58
N GLN A 300 2.94 -2.54 -9.37
CA GLN A 300 1.96 -2.23 -8.34
C GLN A 300 0.51 -2.42 -8.82
N PHE A 301 0.31 -2.66 -10.11
CA PHE A 301 -1.00 -2.68 -10.74
C PHE A 301 -1.67 -4.05 -10.61
N ILE A 302 -2.93 -4.09 -10.14
CA ILE A 302 -3.73 -5.32 -10.19
C ILE A 302 -4.29 -5.47 -11.61
N PRO A 303 -4.04 -6.59 -12.31
CA PRO A 303 -4.61 -6.81 -13.64
C PRO A 303 -6.13 -6.69 -13.64
N GLY A 304 -6.67 -5.85 -14.53
CA GLY A 304 -8.12 -5.62 -14.65
C GLY A 304 -8.71 -4.66 -13.62
N SER A 305 -7.90 -4.06 -12.74
CA SER A 305 -8.39 -3.06 -11.79
C SER A 305 -8.59 -1.69 -12.43
N LYS A 306 -9.38 -0.84 -11.76
CA LYS A 306 -9.41 0.60 -12.06
C LYS A 306 -8.16 1.29 -11.50
N LEU A 307 -7.52 2.12 -12.31
CA LEU A 307 -6.46 3.02 -11.87
C LEU A 307 -7.09 4.24 -11.17
N VAL A 308 -6.79 4.41 -9.89
CA VAL A 308 -7.42 5.43 -9.06
C VAL A 308 -6.50 6.63 -8.84
N ALA A 309 -5.22 6.40 -8.60
CA ALA A 309 -4.27 7.50 -8.38
C ALA A 309 -2.83 7.10 -8.69
N TYR A 310 -2.04 8.11 -9.07
CA TYR A 310 -0.59 8.11 -8.95
C TYR A 310 -0.20 9.01 -7.77
N LEU A 311 0.40 8.43 -6.74
CA LEU A 311 0.76 9.10 -5.50
C LEU A 311 2.22 9.56 -5.54
N ASN A 312 2.46 10.85 -5.26
CA ASN A 312 3.80 11.44 -5.21
C ASN A 312 4.44 11.21 -3.84
N ALA A 313 4.63 9.96 -3.48
CA ALA A 313 5.17 9.54 -2.21
C ALA A 313 6.10 8.34 -2.41
N ASP A 314 7.15 8.23 -1.61
CA ASP A 314 7.95 7.02 -1.54
C ASP A 314 7.18 5.89 -0.83
N HIS A 315 7.72 4.68 -0.90
CA HIS A 315 7.05 3.48 -0.40
C HIS A 315 6.63 3.58 1.06
N LEU A 316 7.43 4.24 1.91
CA LEU A 316 7.15 4.34 3.34
C LEU A 316 6.14 5.46 3.63
N ALA A 317 6.22 6.58 2.93
CA ALA A 317 5.46 7.79 3.24
C ALA A 317 3.93 7.60 3.19
N ILE A 318 3.43 6.72 2.32
CA ILE A 318 1.99 6.51 2.14
C ILE A 318 1.33 5.68 3.24
N ALA A 319 2.11 4.88 3.96
CA ALA A 319 1.57 3.93 4.93
C ALA A 319 2.16 4.08 6.34
N LEU A 320 3.38 4.62 6.47
CA LEU A 320 4.09 4.65 7.75
C LEU A 320 4.20 6.08 8.28
N PRO A 321 3.45 6.46 9.33
CA PRO A 321 3.50 7.79 9.93
C PRO A 321 4.73 7.97 10.84
N ILE A 322 5.95 7.74 10.31
CA ILE A 322 7.20 7.78 11.07
C ILE A 322 7.49 9.21 11.58
N ASP A 323 7.14 10.21 10.79
CA ASP A 323 7.30 11.63 11.09
C ASP A 323 6.43 12.11 12.26
N GLU A 324 5.28 11.51 12.46
CA GLU A 324 4.38 11.86 13.57
C GLU A 324 4.95 11.44 14.94
N LYS A 325 5.54 10.25 15.01
CA LYS A 325 6.06 9.67 16.26
C LYS A 325 7.54 9.95 16.51
N HIS A 326 8.34 9.96 15.47
CA HIS A 326 9.80 9.92 15.56
C HIS A 326 10.46 11.04 14.76
N ARG A 327 10.15 12.30 15.10
CA ARG A 327 10.62 13.49 14.37
C ARG A 327 12.13 13.54 14.08
N LEU A 328 12.96 13.07 15.03
CA LEU A 328 14.42 13.07 14.83
C LEU A 328 14.84 12.02 13.80
N ILE A 329 14.22 10.85 13.82
CA ILE A 329 14.49 9.76 12.87
C ILE A 329 13.93 10.13 11.49
N SER A 330 12.72 10.66 11.47
CA SER A 330 12.13 11.18 10.24
C SER A 330 13.04 12.22 9.59
N ALA A 331 13.47 13.22 10.33
CA ALA A 331 14.33 14.28 9.80
C ALA A 331 15.69 13.79 9.28
N LEU A 332 16.24 12.68 9.84
CA LEU A 332 17.55 12.17 9.47
C LEU A 332 17.51 11.11 8.36
N PHE A 333 16.51 10.24 8.35
CA PHE A 333 16.49 9.04 7.50
C PHE A 333 15.29 8.98 6.56
N VAL A 334 14.12 9.43 7.01
CA VAL A 334 12.85 9.41 6.29
C VAL A 334 12.38 10.86 6.10
N ASN A 335 13.28 11.71 5.63
CA ASN A 335 13.11 13.16 5.55
C ASN A 335 11.98 13.61 4.60
N GLU A 336 11.50 12.74 3.73
CA GLU A 336 10.37 13.00 2.81
C GLU A 336 9.12 12.21 3.19
N ASN A 337 8.98 11.84 4.47
CA ASN A 337 7.85 11.01 4.96
C ASN A 337 6.52 11.77 5.03
N THR A 338 6.53 13.09 4.90
CA THR A 338 5.34 13.93 4.90
C THR A 338 4.41 13.59 3.73
N PHE A 339 3.22 13.08 4.05
CA PHE A 339 2.17 12.80 3.08
C PHE A 339 0.80 12.87 3.76
N PRO A 340 -0.27 13.43 3.12
CA PRO A 340 -1.59 13.59 3.72
C PRO A 340 -2.37 12.27 3.78
N ARG A 341 -1.89 11.33 4.59
CA ARG A 341 -2.43 9.96 4.73
C ARG A 341 -3.90 9.95 5.13
N ASP A 342 -4.27 10.76 6.13
CA ASP A 342 -5.64 10.80 6.62
C ASP A 342 -6.62 11.25 5.52
N ALA A 343 -6.21 12.24 4.71
CA ALA A 343 -7.00 12.68 3.56
C ALA A 343 -7.05 11.62 2.46
N LEU A 344 -5.96 10.87 2.25
CA LEU A 344 -5.92 9.77 1.29
C LEU A 344 -6.94 8.69 1.64
N TYR A 345 -6.94 8.25 2.91
CA TYR A 345 -7.86 7.20 3.35
C TYR A 345 -9.32 7.70 3.41
N GLU A 346 -9.56 8.96 3.82
CA GLU A 346 -10.90 9.55 3.72
C GLU A 346 -11.37 9.59 2.26
N ALA A 347 -10.53 10.06 1.34
CA ALA A 347 -10.86 10.12 -0.07
C ALA A 347 -11.14 8.74 -0.66
N LEU A 348 -10.35 7.73 -0.28
CA LEU A 348 -10.55 6.35 -0.73
C LEU A 348 -11.89 5.80 -0.22
N MET A 349 -12.23 6.01 1.06
CA MET A 349 -13.51 5.56 1.61
C MET A 349 -14.69 6.21 0.90
N ARG A 350 -14.63 7.52 0.64
CA ARG A 350 -15.68 8.26 -0.08
C ARG A 350 -15.82 7.82 -1.52
N TYR A 351 -14.70 7.61 -2.20
CA TYR A 351 -14.66 7.10 -3.57
C TYR A 351 -15.35 5.73 -3.67
N ILE A 352 -15.01 4.79 -2.77
CA ILE A 352 -15.63 3.46 -2.74
C ILE A 352 -17.11 3.54 -2.37
N GLU A 353 -17.47 4.44 -1.46
CA GLU A 353 -18.88 4.67 -1.11
C GLU A 353 -19.70 5.13 -2.31
N GLU A 354 -19.17 6.05 -3.12
CA GLU A 354 -19.80 6.53 -4.35
C GLU A 354 -19.91 5.44 -5.42
N GLU A 355 -18.83 4.72 -5.69
CA GLU A 355 -18.78 3.67 -6.69
C GLU A 355 -19.78 2.54 -6.38
N THR A 356 -19.77 2.07 -5.16
CA THR A 356 -20.63 0.95 -4.75
C THR A 356 -22.08 1.35 -4.51
N GLY A 357 -22.35 2.62 -4.19
CA GLY A 357 -23.71 3.17 -4.11
C GLY A 357 -24.36 3.33 -5.49
N SER A 358 -23.60 3.72 -6.50
CA SER A 358 -24.09 3.87 -7.88
C SER A 358 -24.41 2.54 -8.55
N GLU A 359 -23.70 1.46 -8.22
CA GLU A 359 -23.99 0.12 -8.73
C GLU A 359 -25.30 -0.46 -8.19
N GLN A 360 -25.63 -0.17 -6.92
CA GLN A 360 -26.89 -0.63 -6.32
C GLN A 360 -28.10 0.04 -6.97
N THR A 361 -28.00 1.34 -7.30
CA THR A 361 -29.09 2.05 -7.99
C THR A 361 -29.29 1.57 -9.43
N ARG A 362 -28.26 1.07 -10.11
CA ARG A 362 -28.37 0.50 -11.46
C ARG A 362 -28.95 -0.93 -11.50
N LYS A 363 -28.86 -1.66 -10.40
CA LYS A 363 -29.36 -3.06 -10.28
C LYS A 363 -30.80 -3.15 -9.76
N THR A 364 -31.40 -2.05 -9.35
CA THR A 364 -32.82 -1.99 -8.95
C THR A 364 -33.64 -1.54 -10.16
N PRO A 365 -34.50 -2.42 -10.75
CA PRO A 365 -35.29 -2.12 -11.95
C PRO A 365 -36.40 -1.10 -11.69
#